data_640b436a7aeb700ce3e336a73d1c7645
#
_entry.id   640b436a7aeb700ce3e336a73d1c7645
#
_cell.length_a   1.000
_cell.length_b   1.000
_cell.length_c   1.000
_cell.angle_alpha   90.00
_cell.angle_beta   90.00
_cell.angle_gamma   90.00
#
_symmetry.space_group_name_H-M   'P 1'
#
loop_
_entity.id
_entity.type
_entity.pdbx_description
1 polymer ?
#
loop_
_entity_poly.entity_id
_entity_poly.type
_entity_poly.pdbx_seq_one_letter_code
_entity_poly.pdbx_strand_id
1 'polypeptide(L)'
;MNLTGKVTLVTGASRGIGRQIALTLAGYGATVIVNYNGSAAKAEEVVNEITANGGMAESMQCSVSDFEKSKEMIDGIVKKYGRLDILVNNAGITKDNLIMKMSEDDFDAVIATNLKGAFTVSYTHLTLPTI
;
A
#
# COMPACT_ATOMS: atom_id res chain seq x y z
N MET A 1 10.74 12.44 -5.10
CA MET A 1 9.69 11.57 -5.68
C MET A 1 8.35 12.29 -5.60
N ASN A 2 7.57 12.26 -6.64
CA ASN A 2 6.24 12.85 -6.67
C ASN A 2 5.23 11.80 -7.14
N LEU A 3 4.29 11.46 -6.28
CA LEU A 3 3.27 10.47 -6.56
C LEU A 3 1.86 11.09 -6.68
N THR A 4 1.79 12.39 -6.90
CA THR A 4 0.51 13.08 -7.05
C THR A 4 -0.31 12.45 -8.17
N GLY A 5 -1.57 12.15 -7.88
CA GLY A 5 -2.46 11.49 -8.84
C GLY A 5 -2.31 9.97 -8.90
N LYS A 6 -1.33 9.39 -8.23
CA LYS A 6 -1.16 7.93 -8.16
C LYS A 6 -2.03 7.35 -7.06
N VAL A 7 -2.57 6.17 -7.30
CA VAL A 7 -3.33 5.41 -6.31
C VAL A 7 -2.50 4.21 -5.88
N THR A 8 -2.30 4.07 -4.57
CA THR A 8 -1.48 3.02 -4.00
C THR A 8 -2.31 2.17 -3.03
N LEU A 9 -2.08 0.87 -3.03
CA LEU A 9 -2.63 -0.05 -2.05
C LEU A 9 -1.49 -0.59 -1.20
N VAL A 10 -1.58 -0.42 0.11
CA VAL A 10 -0.62 -0.98 1.07
C VAL A 10 -1.33 -2.02 1.91
N THR A 11 -0.95 -3.27 1.75
CA THR A 11 -1.55 -4.35 2.54
C THR A 11 -0.93 -4.39 3.93
N GLY A 12 -1.74 -4.75 4.93
CA GLY A 12 -1.27 -4.78 6.32
C GLY A 12 -0.82 -3.42 6.83
N ALA A 13 -1.51 -2.35 6.46
CA ALA A 13 -1.06 -0.98 6.68
C ALA A 13 -1.56 -0.34 7.97
N SER A 14 -2.28 -1.08 8.82
CA SER A 14 -2.84 -0.51 10.05
C SER A 14 -1.80 -0.28 11.15
N ARG A 15 -0.63 -0.89 11.05
CA ARG A 15 0.43 -0.79 12.05
C ARG A 15 1.79 -1.14 11.47
N GLY A 16 2.84 -0.92 12.25
CA GLY A 16 4.21 -1.34 11.94
C GLY A 16 4.74 -0.73 10.65
N ILE A 17 5.42 -1.55 9.88
CA ILE A 17 6.06 -1.13 8.63
C ILE A 17 5.03 -0.68 7.60
N GLY A 18 3.93 -1.40 7.48
CA GLY A 18 2.87 -1.04 6.53
C GLY A 18 2.30 0.34 6.80
N ARG A 19 2.11 0.67 8.07
CA ARG A 19 1.68 2.01 8.48
C ARG A 19 2.70 3.08 8.04
N GLN A 20 3.98 2.82 8.30
CA GLN A 20 5.04 3.76 7.93
C GLN A 20 5.13 3.95 6.42
N ILE A 21 4.99 2.87 5.65
CA ILE A 21 4.97 2.94 4.19
C ILE A 21 3.78 3.78 3.71
N ALA A 22 2.61 3.55 4.27
CA ALA A 22 1.40 4.29 3.91
C ALA A 22 1.57 5.80 4.16
N LEU A 23 2.09 6.17 5.32
CA LEU A 23 2.36 7.57 5.65
C LEU A 23 3.38 8.19 4.70
N THR A 24 4.43 7.45 4.37
CA THR A 24 5.49 7.93 3.48
C THR A 24 4.96 8.16 2.06
N LEU A 25 4.21 7.21 1.52
CA LEU A 25 3.63 7.34 0.18
C LEU A 25 2.63 8.49 0.10
N ALA A 26 1.83 8.67 1.15
CA ALA A 26 0.91 9.80 1.23
C ALA A 26 1.67 11.13 1.27
N GLY A 27 2.81 11.17 1.94
CA GLY A 27 3.68 12.34 1.98
C GLY A 27 4.24 12.72 0.61
N TYR A 28 4.37 11.76 -0.30
CA TYR A 28 4.75 12.02 -1.70
C TYR A 28 3.56 12.39 -2.60
N GLY A 29 2.38 12.47 -2.05
CA GLY A 29 1.19 12.91 -2.80
C GLY A 29 0.27 11.81 -3.29
N ALA A 30 0.58 10.54 -3.01
CA ALA A 30 -0.26 9.43 -3.42
C ALA A 30 -1.59 9.40 -2.65
N THR A 31 -2.63 8.93 -3.31
CA THR A 31 -3.83 8.45 -2.62
C THR A 31 -3.52 7.05 -2.11
N VAL A 32 -3.71 6.81 -0.83
CA VAL A 32 -3.31 5.55 -0.20
C VAL A 32 -4.54 4.77 0.29
N ILE A 33 -4.64 3.54 -0.18
CA ILE A 33 -5.61 2.59 0.35
C ILE A 33 -4.93 1.82 1.47
N VAL A 34 -5.42 2.01 2.68
CA VAL A 34 -4.90 1.38 3.91
C VAL A 34 -5.66 0.08 4.12
N ASN A 35 -5.06 -1.02 3.69
CA ASN A 35 -5.67 -2.34 3.92
C ASN A 35 -5.36 -2.82 5.34
N TYR A 36 -6.36 -3.42 5.96
CA TYR A 36 -6.23 -4.07 7.24
C TYR A 36 -7.03 -5.37 7.27
N ASN A 37 -6.68 -6.26 8.18
CA ASN A 37 -7.44 -7.48 8.41
C ASN A 37 -8.23 -7.43 9.72
N GLY A 38 -7.57 -7.14 10.84
CA GLY A 38 -8.16 -7.28 12.17
C GLY A 38 -8.60 -6.00 12.86
N SER A 39 -7.92 -4.88 12.67
CA SER A 39 -8.18 -3.68 13.47
C SER A 39 -8.62 -2.49 12.61
N ALA A 40 -9.92 -2.30 12.53
CA ALA A 40 -10.49 -1.12 11.85
C ALA A 40 -10.07 0.18 12.55
N ALA A 41 -10.02 0.18 13.88
CA ALA A 41 -9.64 1.38 14.63
C ALA A 41 -8.23 1.85 14.31
N LYS A 42 -7.27 0.92 14.21
CA LYS A 42 -5.88 1.25 13.86
C LYS A 42 -5.76 1.73 12.42
N ALA A 43 -6.50 1.13 11.50
CA ALA A 43 -6.54 1.58 10.12
C ALA A 43 -7.09 3.00 10.01
N GLU A 44 -8.15 3.32 10.74
CA GLU A 44 -8.72 4.66 10.78
C GLU A 44 -7.74 5.68 11.36
N GLU A 45 -6.94 5.31 12.36
CA GLU A 45 -5.88 6.19 12.87
C GLU A 45 -4.90 6.59 11.76
N VAL A 46 -4.51 5.63 10.93
CA VAL A 46 -3.60 5.89 9.79
C VAL A 46 -4.27 6.82 8.77
N VAL A 47 -5.51 6.53 8.41
CA VAL A 47 -6.27 7.38 7.48
C VAL A 47 -6.40 8.79 8.02
N ASN A 48 -6.73 8.94 9.30
CA ASN A 48 -6.88 10.25 9.93
C ASN A 48 -5.56 11.03 9.96
N GLU A 49 -4.46 10.36 10.21
CA GLU A 49 -3.13 11.00 10.19
C GLU A 49 -2.78 11.49 8.79
N ILE A 50 -3.06 10.67 7.77
CA ILE A 50 -2.82 11.07 6.38
C ILE A 50 -3.68 12.28 6.00
N THR A 51 -4.97 12.25 6.32
CA THR A 51 -5.89 13.35 6.00
C THR A 51 -5.57 14.62 6.77
N ALA A 52 -5.17 14.50 8.03
CA ALA A 52 -4.75 15.64 8.83
C ALA A 52 -3.53 16.37 8.25
N ASN A 53 -2.69 15.65 7.54
CA ASN A 53 -1.52 16.21 6.86
C ASN A 53 -1.80 16.62 5.41
N GLY A 54 -3.06 16.69 5.02
CA GLY A 54 -3.46 17.14 3.69
C GLY A 54 -3.46 16.07 2.61
N GLY A 55 -3.24 14.80 2.97
CA GLY A 55 -3.25 13.70 2.05
C GLY A 55 -4.63 13.09 1.84
N MET A 56 -4.69 12.07 1.01
CA MET A 56 -5.90 11.32 0.72
C MET A 56 -5.69 9.84 1.04
N ALA A 57 -6.60 9.27 1.81
CA ALA A 57 -6.53 7.86 2.17
C ALA A 57 -7.93 7.30 2.46
N GLU A 58 -8.03 5.99 2.33
CA GLU A 58 -9.22 5.23 2.64
C GLU A 58 -8.79 3.88 3.23
N SER A 59 -9.53 3.37 4.21
CA SER A 59 -9.27 2.04 4.74
C SER A 59 -10.15 1.00 4.06
N MET A 60 -9.60 -0.20 3.85
CA MET A 60 -10.35 -1.33 3.29
C MET A 60 -9.98 -2.61 4.03
N GLN A 61 -11.00 -3.29 4.55
CA GLN A 61 -10.82 -4.57 5.22
C GLN A 61 -10.72 -5.70 4.18
N CYS A 62 -9.68 -6.51 4.29
CA CYS A 62 -9.53 -7.71 3.50
C CYS A 62 -8.44 -8.59 4.09
N SER A 63 -8.71 -9.89 4.20
CA SER A 63 -7.65 -10.85 4.46
C SER A 63 -6.96 -11.16 3.14
N VAL A 64 -5.69 -10.76 3.02
CA VAL A 64 -4.92 -10.94 1.77
C VAL A 64 -4.56 -12.40 1.50
N SER A 65 -4.76 -13.29 2.47
CA SER A 65 -4.63 -14.73 2.25
C SER A 65 -5.81 -15.29 1.45
N ASP A 66 -6.91 -14.57 1.35
CA ASP A 66 -8.07 -14.93 0.54
C ASP A 66 -7.91 -14.29 -0.85
N PHE A 67 -7.58 -15.11 -1.82
CA PHE A 67 -7.31 -14.64 -3.18
C PHE A 67 -8.52 -13.96 -3.83
N GLU A 68 -9.70 -14.55 -3.69
CA GLU A 68 -10.91 -13.99 -4.31
C GLU A 68 -11.27 -12.63 -3.71
N LYS A 69 -11.18 -12.49 -2.40
CA LYS A 69 -11.44 -11.23 -1.73
C LYS A 69 -10.40 -10.17 -2.04
N SER A 70 -9.14 -10.57 -2.17
CA SER A 70 -8.07 -9.67 -2.59
C SER A 70 -8.32 -9.12 -3.99
N LYS A 71 -8.74 -9.98 -4.90
CA LYS A 71 -9.11 -9.59 -6.25
C LYS A 71 -10.29 -8.62 -6.26
N GLU A 72 -11.33 -8.91 -5.47
CA GLU A 72 -12.49 -8.02 -5.34
C GLU A 72 -12.09 -6.65 -4.80
N MET A 73 -11.20 -6.61 -3.83
CA MET A 73 -10.69 -5.35 -3.28
C MET A 73 -9.99 -4.53 -4.35
N ILE A 74 -9.10 -5.14 -5.11
CA ILE A 74 -8.36 -4.45 -6.18
C ILE A 74 -9.31 -3.99 -7.28
N ASP A 75 -10.23 -4.84 -7.71
CA ASP A 75 -11.24 -4.47 -8.71
C ASP A 75 -12.07 -3.29 -8.22
N GLY A 76 -12.44 -3.26 -6.94
CA GLY A 76 -13.17 -2.16 -6.35
C GLY A 76 -12.38 -0.85 -6.33
N ILE A 77 -11.08 -0.92 -6.07
CA ILE A 77 -10.20 0.25 -6.12
C ILE A 77 -10.14 0.81 -7.55
N VAL A 78 -9.91 -0.05 -8.52
CA VAL A 78 -9.83 0.36 -9.93
C VAL A 78 -11.17 0.96 -10.39
N LYS A 79 -12.28 0.39 -9.96
CA LYS A 79 -13.61 0.90 -10.29
C LYS A 79 -13.85 2.28 -9.69
N LYS A 80 -13.45 2.48 -8.43
CA LYS A 80 -13.68 3.73 -7.70
C LYS A 80 -12.76 4.86 -8.13
N TYR A 81 -11.47 4.55 -8.29
CA TYR A 81 -10.45 5.57 -8.58
C TYR A 81 -10.04 5.62 -10.04
N GLY A 82 -10.47 4.65 -10.85
CA GLY A 82 -10.10 4.57 -12.25
C GLY A 82 -8.71 4.00 -12.51
N ARG A 83 -7.94 3.76 -11.46
CA ARG A 83 -6.56 3.29 -11.57
C ARG A 83 -6.07 2.67 -10.28
N LEU A 84 -5.07 1.84 -10.38
CA LEU A 84 -4.24 1.41 -9.26
C LEU A 84 -2.82 1.35 -9.79
N ASP A 85 -1.94 2.18 -9.25
CA ASP A 85 -0.60 2.37 -9.81
C ASP A 85 0.48 1.57 -9.08
N ILE A 86 0.33 1.41 -7.77
CA ILE A 86 1.34 0.75 -6.94
C ILE A 86 0.64 -0.18 -5.95
N LEU A 87 1.14 -1.39 -5.84
CA LEU A 87 0.73 -2.34 -4.81
C LEU A 87 1.93 -2.63 -3.92
N VAL A 88 1.83 -2.29 -2.65
CA VAL A 88 2.82 -2.64 -1.63
C VAL A 88 2.28 -3.85 -0.87
N ASN A 89 2.85 -5.01 -1.14
CA ASN A 89 2.44 -6.25 -0.50
C ASN A 89 3.24 -6.46 0.79
N ASN A 90 2.81 -5.80 1.85
CA ASN A 90 3.45 -5.83 3.17
C ASN A 90 2.87 -6.90 4.09
N ALA A 91 1.62 -7.27 3.91
CA ALA A 91 1.00 -8.31 4.74
C ALA A 91 1.78 -9.62 4.57
N GLY A 92 2.18 -10.23 5.67
CA GLY A 92 2.98 -11.45 5.66
C GLY A 92 4.49 -11.23 5.74
N ILE A 93 4.96 -9.99 5.73
CA ILE A 93 6.37 -9.69 6.02
C ILE A 93 6.61 -9.90 7.51
N THR A 94 7.51 -10.84 7.83
CA THR A 94 7.81 -11.19 9.22
C THR A 94 9.08 -10.55 9.76
N LYS A 95 9.92 -9.98 8.89
CA LYS A 95 11.19 -9.36 9.26
C LYS A 95 11.07 -7.84 9.25
N ASP A 96 10.35 -7.32 10.18
CA ASP A 96 10.03 -5.90 10.28
C ASP A 96 11.24 -4.99 10.43
N ASN A 97 12.33 -5.52 11.00
CA ASN A 97 13.48 -4.70 11.37
C ASN A 97 14.31 -4.19 10.18
N LEU A 98 14.21 -4.83 9.03
CA LEU A 98 15.02 -4.47 7.87
C LEU A 98 14.63 -3.12 7.28
N ILE A 99 13.33 -2.92 7.07
CA ILE A 99 12.83 -1.69 6.45
C ILE A 99 12.90 -0.51 7.41
N MET A 100 12.65 -0.74 8.69
CA MET A 100 12.74 0.32 9.71
C MET A 100 14.12 0.92 9.88
N LYS A 101 15.17 0.21 9.47
CA LYS A 101 16.56 0.68 9.53
C LYS A 101 17.05 1.27 8.22
N MET A 102 16.25 1.25 7.19
CA MET A 102 16.62 1.77 5.88
C MET A 102 16.56 3.29 5.85
N SER A 103 17.51 3.87 5.16
CA SER A 103 17.45 5.28 4.76
C SER A 103 16.38 5.47 3.69
N GLU A 104 16.04 6.73 3.43
CA GLU A 104 15.11 7.05 2.34
C GLU A 104 15.62 6.53 0.99
N ASP A 105 16.91 6.66 0.72
CA ASP A 105 17.51 6.16 -0.51
C ASP A 105 17.43 4.64 -0.60
N ASP A 106 17.65 3.95 0.51
CA ASP A 106 17.52 2.49 0.56
C ASP A 106 16.07 2.05 0.32
N PHE A 107 15.13 2.77 0.89
CA PHE A 107 13.70 2.52 0.67
C PHE A 107 13.33 2.70 -0.80
N ASP A 108 13.78 3.77 -1.43
CA ASP A 108 13.53 4.04 -2.84
C ASP A 108 14.18 2.97 -3.74
N ALA A 109 15.36 2.50 -3.39
CA ALA A 109 16.03 1.43 -4.11
C ALA A 109 15.28 0.10 -4.00
N VAL A 110 14.75 -0.22 -2.82
CA VAL A 110 13.92 -1.42 -2.61
C VAL A 110 12.64 -1.34 -3.43
N ILE A 111 11.98 -0.20 -3.42
CA ILE A 111 10.80 0.03 -4.25
C ILE A 111 11.12 -0.18 -5.72
N ALA A 112 12.18 0.45 -6.22
CA ALA A 112 12.58 0.34 -7.62
C ALA A 112 12.92 -1.10 -8.01
N THR A 113 13.59 -1.85 -7.14
CA THR A 113 13.96 -3.24 -7.39
C THR A 113 12.76 -4.16 -7.40
N ASN A 114 11.86 -3.99 -6.43
CA ASN A 114 10.69 -4.85 -6.28
C ASN A 114 9.61 -4.58 -7.32
N LEU A 115 9.59 -3.39 -7.92
CA LEU A 115 8.69 -3.08 -9.02
C LEU A 115 8.83 -4.05 -10.19
N LYS A 116 10.02 -4.59 -10.43
CA LYS A 116 10.25 -5.55 -11.52
C LYS A 116 9.94 -6.99 -11.13
N GLY A 117 10.14 -7.37 -9.88
CA GLY A 117 10.13 -8.78 -9.47
C GLY A 117 8.76 -9.32 -9.09
N ALA A 118 7.93 -8.55 -8.42
CA ALA A 118 6.69 -9.04 -7.84
C ALA A 118 5.46 -8.87 -8.74
N PHE A 119 5.61 -8.14 -9.82
CA PHE A 119 4.52 -7.72 -10.69
C PHE A 119 3.79 -8.86 -11.39
N THR A 120 4.49 -9.88 -11.82
CA THR A 120 3.94 -10.88 -12.75
C THR A 120 3.12 -11.98 -12.09
N VAL A 121 3.12 -12.08 -10.77
CA VAL A 121 2.59 -13.28 -10.11
C VAL A 121 1.09 -13.19 -9.82
N SER A 122 0.60 -12.01 -9.51
CA SER A 122 -0.76 -11.88 -8.97
C SER A 122 -1.79 -11.30 -9.93
N TYR A 123 -1.39 -10.44 -10.85
CA TYR A 123 -2.35 -9.72 -11.73
C TYR A 123 -1.77 -9.49 -13.11
N THR A 124 -1.78 -10.53 -13.94
CA THR A 124 -1.23 -10.47 -15.30
C THR A 124 -2.00 -9.55 -16.25
N HIS A 125 -3.20 -9.16 -15.89
CA HIS A 125 -4.02 -8.25 -16.69
C HIS A 125 -3.91 -6.78 -16.30
N LEU A 126 -3.18 -6.47 -15.22
CA LEU A 126 -2.93 -5.11 -14.78
C LEU A 126 -1.43 -4.82 -14.90
N THR A 127 -1.09 -3.75 -15.60
CA THR A 127 0.31 -3.29 -15.67
C THR A 127 0.65 -2.52 -14.41
N LEU A 128 0.76 -3.22 -13.29
CA LEU A 128 0.84 -2.66 -11.96
C LEU A 128 2.16 -2.99 -11.27
N PRO A 129 2.95 -1.97 -10.89
CA PRO A 129 4.11 -2.20 -10.03
C PRO A 129 3.68 -2.75 -8.67
N THR A 130 4.28 -3.87 -8.26
CA THR A 130 4.01 -4.53 -6.99
C THR A 130 5.29 -4.61 -6.17
N ILE A 131 5.18 -4.24 -4.92
CA ILE A 131 6.29 -4.26 -3.97
C ILE A 131 5.97 -5.19 -2.80
#